data_262972f1596d3be45cd0f663deab2195
#
_entry.id   262972f1596d3be45cd0f663deab2195
#
_cell.length_a   1.000
_cell.length_b   1.000
_cell.length_c   1.000
_cell.angle_alpha   90.00
_cell.angle_beta   90.00
_cell.angle_gamma   90.00
#
_symmetry.space_group_name_H-M   'P 1'
#
loop_
_entity.id
_entity.type
_entity.pdbx_description
1 polymer ?
#
loop_
_entity_poly.entity_id
_entity_poly.type
_entity_poly.pdbx_seq_one_letter_code
_entity_poly.pdbx_strand_id
1 'polypeptide(L)'
;MKLKSYLEIKVPISFEAPWFVELRESLKDMPVLWQRDFYHITMAFIDDTQHQKDIEAIMHKYLDNAKPVSITFDKLDVFTATNGMQIVNLTATDVPADFQTLVDDIRCNISCTNSNIQSEFKLHVTLGRITEPEADIDDVGFLIDEIDIPPFTLTLNEVEYREFRGRCIYKNKLQ
;
A
#
# COMPACT_ATOMS: atom_id res chain seq x y z
N MET A 1 22.87 -11.99 0.31
CA MET A 1 21.57 -11.70 -0.32
C MET A 1 20.85 -10.70 0.58
N LYS A 2 20.61 -9.48 0.10
CA LYS A 2 19.90 -8.48 0.90
C LYS A 2 18.43 -8.90 1.00
N LEU A 3 17.95 -9.12 2.22
CA LEU A 3 16.54 -9.45 2.47
C LEU A 3 15.73 -8.16 2.30
N LYS A 4 14.81 -8.17 1.35
CA LYS A 4 13.80 -7.12 1.24
C LYS A 4 12.66 -7.43 2.20
N SER A 5 12.15 -6.41 2.85
CA SER A 5 11.00 -6.53 3.76
C SER A 5 10.10 -5.31 3.68
N TYR A 6 8.95 -5.39 4.29
CA TYR A 6 8.01 -4.29 4.32
C TYR A 6 7.08 -4.35 5.54
N LEU A 7 6.59 -3.18 5.93
CA LEU A 7 5.50 -3.03 6.87
C LEU A 7 4.21 -2.89 6.08
N GLU A 8 3.22 -3.72 6.38
CA GLU A 8 1.95 -3.73 5.67
C GLU A 8 0.74 -3.79 6.59
N ILE A 9 -0.37 -3.30 6.08
CA ILE A 9 -1.70 -3.47 6.65
C ILE A 9 -2.56 -4.16 5.61
N LYS A 10 -3.18 -5.28 5.97
CA LYS A 10 -4.08 -6.01 5.06
C LYS A 10 -5.38 -5.26 4.87
N VAL A 11 -5.85 -5.23 3.63
CA VAL A 11 -7.13 -4.63 3.25
C VAL A 11 -8.01 -5.71 2.62
N PRO A 12 -9.20 -6.00 3.17
CA PRO A 12 -10.10 -7.03 2.65
C PRO A 12 -10.85 -6.52 1.42
N ILE A 13 -10.29 -6.70 0.24
CA ILE A 13 -10.92 -6.39 -1.04
C ILE A 13 -11.30 -7.69 -1.72
N SER A 14 -12.52 -7.73 -2.29
CA SER A 14 -12.93 -8.84 -3.15
C SER A 14 -12.58 -8.52 -4.61
N PHE A 15 -11.89 -9.43 -5.27
CA PHE A 15 -11.62 -9.37 -6.72
C PHE A 15 -12.91 -9.35 -7.55
N GLU A 16 -14.00 -9.92 -7.00
CA GLU A 16 -15.32 -9.98 -7.61
C GLU A 16 -16.26 -8.83 -7.19
N ALA A 17 -15.75 -7.82 -6.47
CA ALA A 17 -16.56 -6.64 -6.16
C ALA A 17 -17.03 -5.96 -7.46
N PRO A 18 -18.31 -5.51 -7.54
CA PRO A 18 -18.85 -4.94 -8.78
C PRO A 18 -18.00 -3.80 -9.37
N TRP A 19 -17.55 -2.88 -8.54
CA TRP A 19 -16.69 -1.77 -8.96
C TRP A 19 -15.32 -2.28 -9.50
N PHE A 20 -14.79 -3.39 -8.94
CA PHE A 20 -13.52 -3.94 -9.40
C PHE A 20 -13.69 -4.71 -10.73
N VAL A 21 -14.83 -5.36 -10.92
CA VAL A 21 -15.19 -5.96 -12.22
C VAL A 21 -15.30 -4.86 -13.29
N GLU A 22 -15.97 -3.75 -12.97
CA GLU A 22 -16.08 -2.59 -13.86
C GLU A 22 -14.71 -1.99 -14.20
N LEU A 23 -13.83 -1.83 -13.22
CA LEU A 23 -12.46 -1.39 -13.44
C LEU A 23 -11.71 -2.29 -14.42
N ARG A 24 -11.79 -3.60 -14.24
CA ARG A 24 -11.13 -4.55 -15.16
C ARG A 24 -11.69 -4.49 -16.56
N GLU A 25 -13.00 -4.31 -16.70
CA GLU A 25 -13.65 -4.17 -18.00
C GLU A 25 -13.25 -2.86 -18.69
N SER A 26 -13.18 -1.75 -17.95
CA SER A 26 -12.75 -0.45 -18.50
C SER A 26 -11.29 -0.48 -19.02
N LEU A 27 -10.44 -1.27 -18.40
CA LEU A 27 -9.03 -1.39 -18.78
C LEU A 27 -8.70 -2.71 -19.53
N LYS A 28 -9.70 -3.39 -20.10
CA LYS A 28 -9.50 -4.71 -20.74
C LYS A 28 -8.56 -4.70 -21.94
N ASP A 29 -8.48 -3.58 -22.64
CA ASP A 29 -7.61 -3.41 -23.82
C ASP A 29 -6.18 -2.98 -23.44
N MET A 30 -5.89 -2.84 -22.15
CA MET A 30 -4.58 -2.51 -21.62
C MET A 30 -3.90 -3.75 -21.01
N PRO A 31 -2.55 -3.84 -21.06
CA PRO A 31 -1.79 -4.97 -20.53
C PRO A 31 -1.66 -4.86 -19.00
N VAL A 32 -2.77 -5.00 -18.27
CA VAL A 32 -2.79 -4.90 -16.82
C VAL A 32 -2.58 -6.27 -16.18
N LEU A 33 -1.55 -6.38 -15.36
CA LEU A 33 -1.37 -7.52 -14.46
C LEU A 33 -2.15 -7.25 -13.16
N TRP A 34 -3.33 -7.85 -13.06
CA TRP A 34 -4.22 -7.67 -11.91
C TRP A 34 -3.76 -8.46 -10.68
N GLN A 35 -3.84 -7.81 -9.51
CA GLN A 35 -3.70 -8.47 -8.22
C GLN A 35 -5.00 -9.20 -7.89
N ARG A 36 -4.93 -10.49 -7.58
CA ARG A 36 -6.13 -11.32 -7.35
C ARG A 36 -6.43 -11.53 -5.87
N ASP A 37 -5.42 -11.39 -5.03
CA ASP A 37 -5.48 -11.61 -3.60
C ASP A 37 -4.39 -10.78 -2.86
N PHE A 38 -4.36 -10.86 -1.53
CA PHE A 38 -3.36 -10.20 -0.69
C PHE A 38 -3.27 -8.68 -0.88
N TYR A 39 -4.41 -8.01 -0.87
CA TYR A 39 -4.45 -6.55 -0.91
C TYR A 39 -3.95 -5.97 0.40
N HIS A 40 -3.10 -4.95 0.30
CA HIS A 40 -2.48 -4.33 1.47
C HIS A 40 -2.07 -2.87 1.21
N ILE A 41 -1.94 -2.13 2.30
CA ILE A 41 -1.25 -0.85 2.31
C ILE A 41 0.19 -1.12 2.69
N THR A 42 1.15 -0.67 1.90
CA THR A 42 2.57 -0.72 2.26
C THR A 42 2.94 0.57 3.00
N MET A 43 3.19 0.48 4.30
CA MET A 43 3.65 1.62 5.11
C MET A 43 5.11 1.96 4.85
N ALA A 44 5.96 0.94 4.69
CA ALA A 44 7.37 1.09 4.37
C ALA A 44 7.88 -0.13 3.62
N PHE A 45 8.57 0.10 2.51
CA PHE A 45 9.32 -0.92 1.79
C PHE A 45 10.81 -0.74 2.10
N ILE A 46 11.46 -1.79 2.62
CA ILE A 46 12.81 -1.73 3.17
C ILE A 46 13.72 -2.62 2.33
N ASP A 47 14.71 -2.00 1.66
CA ASP A 47 15.61 -2.71 0.74
C ASP A 47 16.75 -3.46 1.44
N ASP A 48 17.07 -3.09 2.67
CA ASP A 48 18.18 -3.66 3.44
C ASP A 48 17.76 -3.91 4.88
N THR A 49 17.71 -5.18 5.28
CA THR A 49 17.24 -5.60 6.60
C THR A 49 18.32 -6.24 7.46
N GLN A 50 19.49 -5.64 7.50
CA GLN A 50 20.50 -6.04 8.50
C GLN A 50 20.07 -5.66 9.93
N HIS A 51 19.05 -4.80 10.06
CA HIS A 51 18.59 -4.20 11.31
C HIS A 51 17.17 -4.65 11.72
N GLN A 52 16.85 -5.93 11.50
CA GLN A 52 15.51 -6.47 11.81
C GLN A 52 15.07 -6.18 13.24
N LYS A 53 15.96 -6.33 14.23
CA LYS A 53 15.64 -6.06 15.63
C LYS A 53 15.38 -4.59 15.92
N ASP A 54 16.08 -3.70 15.22
CA ASP A 54 15.87 -2.27 15.36
C ASP A 54 14.50 -1.88 14.75
N ILE A 55 14.11 -2.49 13.65
CA ILE A 55 12.79 -2.29 13.03
C ILE A 55 11.67 -2.80 13.96
N GLU A 56 11.82 -3.97 14.54
CA GLU A 56 10.89 -4.50 15.55
C GLU A 56 10.76 -3.55 16.75
N ALA A 57 11.88 -3.02 17.26
CA ALA A 57 11.88 -2.06 18.36
C ALA A 57 11.17 -0.74 17.98
N ILE A 58 11.33 -0.27 16.75
CA ILE A 58 10.60 0.90 16.22
C ILE A 58 9.10 0.60 16.14
N MET A 59 8.71 -0.57 15.66
CA MET A 59 7.31 -0.97 15.64
C MET A 59 6.72 -0.99 17.04
N HIS A 60 7.39 -1.59 18.01
CA HIS A 60 6.95 -1.56 19.41
C HIS A 60 6.77 -0.14 19.93
N LYS A 61 7.76 0.72 19.69
CA LYS A 61 7.73 2.11 20.16
C LYS A 61 6.50 2.88 19.67
N TYR A 62 6.11 2.70 18.40
CA TYR A 62 5.06 3.51 17.76
C TYR A 62 3.69 2.83 17.72
N LEU A 63 3.64 1.49 17.72
CA LEU A 63 2.40 0.76 17.48
C LEU A 63 1.78 0.14 18.74
N ASP A 64 2.56 -0.16 19.79
CA ASP A 64 2.02 -0.84 20.98
C ASP A 64 0.88 -0.06 21.68
N ASN A 65 0.92 1.27 21.59
CA ASN A 65 -0.09 2.15 22.17
C ASN A 65 -0.83 2.99 21.11
N ALA A 66 -0.66 2.66 19.84
CA ALA A 66 -1.34 3.37 18.77
C ALA A 66 -2.79 2.91 18.67
N LYS A 67 -3.70 3.87 18.55
CA LYS A 67 -5.12 3.57 18.37
C LYS A 67 -5.39 3.04 16.96
N PRO A 68 -6.39 2.16 16.80
CA PRO A 68 -6.89 1.78 15.49
C PRO A 68 -7.28 3.01 14.68
N VAL A 69 -6.94 2.99 13.40
CA VAL A 69 -7.24 4.09 12.46
C VAL A 69 -8.30 3.66 11.49
N SER A 70 -9.32 4.49 11.27
CA SER A 70 -10.34 4.25 10.25
C SER A 70 -10.00 5.05 9.00
N ILE A 71 -9.98 4.39 7.85
CA ILE A 71 -9.76 5.00 6.53
C ILE A 71 -10.98 4.70 5.66
N THR A 72 -11.52 5.72 5.02
CA THR A 72 -12.58 5.57 4.02
C THR A 72 -11.95 5.57 2.63
N PHE A 73 -12.02 4.43 1.97
CA PHE A 73 -11.58 4.27 0.59
C PHE A 73 -12.72 4.67 -0.35
N ASP A 74 -12.48 5.62 -1.21
CA ASP A 74 -13.50 6.25 -2.06
C ASP A 74 -12.99 6.65 -3.46
N LYS A 75 -11.71 6.34 -3.77
CA LYS A 75 -11.10 6.83 -5.00
C LYS A 75 -10.19 5.79 -5.65
N LEU A 76 -10.29 5.65 -6.98
CA LEU A 76 -9.26 5.03 -7.82
C LEU A 76 -8.22 6.07 -8.21
N ASP A 77 -6.99 5.63 -8.38
CA ASP A 77 -5.89 6.47 -8.85
C ASP A 77 -4.88 5.64 -9.64
N VAL A 78 -4.06 6.32 -10.43
CA VAL A 78 -2.94 5.72 -11.14
C VAL A 78 -1.70 6.60 -10.97
N PHE A 79 -0.56 6.01 -10.70
CA PHE A 79 0.70 6.72 -10.66
C PHE A 79 1.84 5.89 -11.26
N THR A 80 2.90 6.54 -11.68
CA THR A 80 4.10 5.87 -12.17
C THR A 80 5.07 5.63 -11.02
N ALA A 81 5.39 4.37 -10.77
CA ALA A 81 6.40 3.97 -9.80
C ALA A 81 7.82 4.29 -10.32
N THR A 82 8.81 4.28 -9.42
CA THR A 82 10.21 4.60 -9.74
C THR A 82 10.84 3.69 -10.78
N ASN A 83 10.31 2.48 -10.96
CA ASN A 83 10.74 1.52 -11.98
C ASN A 83 10.01 1.68 -13.33
N GLY A 84 9.20 2.72 -13.51
CA GLY A 84 8.44 3.01 -14.72
C GLY A 84 7.09 2.27 -14.85
N MET A 85 6.77 1.35 -13.95
CA MET A 85 5.45 0.70 -13.96
C MET A 85 4.37 1.67 -13.52
N GLN A 86 3.22 1.63 -14.19
CA GLN A 86 2.02 2.34 -13.74
C GLN A 86 1.25 1.46 -12.77
N ILE A 87 0.87 2.03 -11.62
CA ILE A 87 0.16 1.35 -10.54
C ILE A 87 -1.28 1.83 -10.51
N VAL A 88 -2.20 0.97 -10.90
CA VAL A 88 -3.64 1.19 -10.71
C VAL A 88 -3.97 0.81 -9.26
N ASN A 89 -4.57 1.73 -8.53
CA ASN A 89 -4.73 1.57 -7.09
C ASN A 89 -6.03 2.14 -6.55
N LEU A 90 -6.40 1.64 -5.38
CA LEU A 90 -7.46 2.20 -4.54
C LEU A 90 -6.83 3.08 -3.47
N THR A 91 -7.39 4.25 -3.24
CA THR A 91 -6.92 5.22 -2.25
C THR A 91 -8.10 5.93 -1.57
N ALA A 92 -7.79 6.93 -0.76
CA ALA A 92 -8.77 7.75 -0.04
C ALA A 92 -8.59 9.22 -0.42
N THR A 93 -9.70 9.94 -0.58
CA THR A 93 -9.67 11.39 -0.76
C THR A 93 -9.13 12.07 0.49
N ASP A 94 -9.58 11.63 1.67
CA ASP A 94 -9.11 12.10 2.97
C ASP A 94 -8.26 11.03 3.67
N VAL A 95 -6.98 11.32 3.83
CA VAL A 95 -6.08 10.50 4.64
C VAL A 95 -6.04 11.06 6.05
N PRO A 96 -6.39 10.26 7.10
CA PRO A 96 -6.35 10.75 8.47
C PRO A 96 -4.96 11.27 8.85
N ALA A 97 -4.89 12.51 9.35
CA ALA A 97 -3.62 13.15 9.69
C ALA A 97 -2.80 12.35 10.72
N ASP A 98 -3.48 11.73 11.70
CA ASP A 98 -2.84 10.88 12.71
C ASP A 98 -2.19 9.64 12.07
N PHE A 99 -2.82 9.06 11.05
CA PHE A 99 -2.25 7.94 10.32
C PHE A 99 -1.04 8.35 9.50
N GLN A 100 -1.12 9.48 8.79
CA GLN A 100 0.01 10.01 8.02
C GLN A 100 1.20 10.28 8.95
N THR A 101 0.97 10.95 10.09
CA THR A 101 2.01 11.24 11.08
C THR A 101 2.64 9.95 11.62
N LEU A 102 1.82 8.96 11.99
CA LEU A 102 2.32 7.67 12.48
C LEU A 102 3.24 6.99 11.46
N VAL A 103 2.83 6.96 10.19
CA VAL A 103 3.62 6.36 9.11
C VAL A 103 4.93 7.14 8.90
N ASP A 104 4.87 8.46 8.86
CA ASP A 104 6.05 9.32 8.65
C ASP A 104 7.05 9.17 9.79
N ASP A 105 6.60 9.10 11.04
CA ASP A 105 7.44 8.89 12.21
C ASP A 105 8.15 7.53 12.18
N ILE A 106 7.41 6.47 11.85
CA ILE A 106 7.97 5.12 11.71
C ILE A 106 9.03 5.12 10.60
N ARG A 107 8.73 5.66 9.43
CA ARG A 107 9.63 5.73 8.29
C ARG A 107 10.89 6.53 8.59
N CYS A 108 10.75 7.69 9.23
CA CYS A 108 11.88 8.50 9.66
C CYS A 108 12.83 7.73 10.60
N ASN A 109 12.27 7.02 11.58
CA ASN A 109 13.08 6.23 12.53
C ASN A 109 13.74 5.03 11.86
N ILE A 110 13.08 4.34 10.93
CA ILE A 110 13.70 3.26 10.15
C ILE A 110 14.86 3.80 9.30
N SER A 111 14.71 4.97 8.68
CA SER A 111 15.80 5.62 7.93
C SER A 111 17.03 5.89 8.79
N CYS A 112 16.84 6.19 10.07
CA CYS A 112 17.94 6.42 11.03
C CYS A 112 18.73 5.14 11.37
N THR A 113 18.23 3.95 11.07
CA THR A 113 18.94 2.69 11.27
C THR A 113 19.92 2.33 10.15
N ASN A 114 20.14 3.21 9.19
CA ASN A 114 20.84 2.95 7.93
C ASN A 114 20.14 1.91 7.02
N SER A 115 18.89 1.59 7.30
CA SER A 115 18.06 0.81 6.40
C SER A 115 17.59 1.68 5.26
N ASN A 116 17.65 1.16 4.03
CA ASN A 116 17.23 1.89 2.87
C ASN A 116 15.71 1.79 2.70
N ILE A 117 15.00 2.91 2.76
CA ILE A 117 13.56 2.98 2.55
C ILE A 117 13.30 3.53 1.16
N GLN A 118 12.50 2.80 0.38
CA GLN A 118 12.11 3.26 -0.94
C GLN A 118 10.96 4.26 -0.86
N SER A 119 11.07 5.35 -1.60
CA SER A 119 10.07 6.37 -1.93
C SER A 119 9.36 7.03 -0.73
N GLU A 120 8.63 8.09 -1.00
CA GLU A 120 7.71 8.71 -0.04
C GLU A 120 6.47 7.82 0.16
N PHE A 121 5.85 7.94 1.34
CA PHE A 121 4.60 7.25 1.59
C PHE A 121 3.44 7.94 0.85
N LYS A 122 2.73 7.17 0.06
CA LYS A 122 1.44 7.53 -0.51
C LYS A 122 0.45 6.43 -0.18
N LEU A 123 -0.67 6.79 0.45
CA LEU A 123 -1.73 5.81 0.76
C LEU A 123 -2.25 5.21 -0.54
N HIS A 124 -2.05 3.93 -0.73
CA HIS A 124 -2.61 3.19 -1.86
C HIS A 124 -2.70 1.70 -1.56
N VAL A 125 -3.65 1.06 -2.19
CA VAL A 125 -3.76 -0.40 -2.28
C VAL A 125 -3.61 -0.78 -3.76
N THR A 126 -2.56 -1.47 -4.11
CA THR A 126 -2.32 -1.90 -5.50
C THR A 126 -3.41 -2.86 -5.94
N LEU A 127 -4.08 -2.54 -7.04
CA LEU A 127 -5.08 -3.38 -7.70
C LEU A 127 -4.52 -4.04 -8.96
N GLY A 128 -3.67 -3.33 -9.70
CA GLY A 128 -3.06 -3.83 -10.92
C GLY A 128 -1.80 -3.06 -11.29
N ARG A 129 -1.01 -3.64 -12.20
CA ARG A 129 0.24 -3.06 -12.70
C ARG A 129 0.25 -3.10 -14.22
N ILE A 130 0.51 -1.95 -14.86
CA ILE A 130 0.72 -1.84 -16.29
C ILE A 130 2.23 -1.79 -16.50
N THR A 131 2.78 -2.80 -17.18
CA THR A 131 4.22 -2.98 -17.34
C THR A 131 4.77 -2.41 -18.63
N GLU A 132 3.89 -2.11 -19.59
CA GLU A 132 4.28 -1.55 -20.88
C GLU A 132 4.26 -0.01 -20.82
N PRO A 133 5.36 0.64 -21.12
CA PRO A 133 5.48 2.11 -21.00
C PRO A 133 4.70 2.90 -22.07
N GLU A 134 4.08 2.23 -23.02
CA GLU A 134 3.34 2.87 -24.12
C GLU A 134 1.93 3.34 -23.75
N ALA A 135 1.39 2.86 -22.61
CA ALA A 135 0.10 3.34 -22.12
C ALA A 135 0.26 4.75 -21.52
N ASP A 136 -0.44 5.73 -22.09
CA ASP A 136 -0.47 7.08 -21.53
C ASP A 136 -1.19 7.04 -20.15
N ILE A 137 -0.51 7.55 -19.13
CA ILE A 137 -1.07 7.57 -17.77
C ILE A 137 -2.34 8.42 -17.68
N ASP A 138 -2.42 9.47 -18.49
CA ASP A 138 -3.58 10.35 -18.54
C ASP A 138 -4.80 9.63 -19.14
N ASP A 139 -4.59 8.77 -20.14
CA ASP A 139 -5.64 7.93 -20.73
C ASP A 139 -6.15 6.91 -19.70
N VAL A 140 -5.26 6.29 -18.93
CA VAL A 140 -5.65 5.38 -17.84
C VAL A 140 -6.43 6.15 -16.78
N GLY A 141 -5.93 7.31 -16.36
CA GLY A 141 -6.60 8.19 -15.39
C GLY A 141 -8.02 8.53 -15.82
N PHE A 142 -8.19 8.94 -17.07
CA PHE A 142 -9.50 9.28 -17.62
C PHE A 142 -10.50 8.10 -17.57
N LEU A 143 -10.06 6.89 -17.92
CA LEU A 143 -10.90 5.70 -17.89
C LEU A 143 -11.31 5.28 -16.47
N ILE A 144 -10.45 5.45 -15.49
CA ILE A 144 -10.74 5.06 -14.10
C ILE A 144 -11.55 6.12 -13.35
N ASP A 145 -11.47 7.39 -13.74
CA ASP A 145 -12.23 8.49 -13.12
C ASP A 145 -13.75 8.38 -13.32
N GLU A 146 -14.19 7.64 -14.33
CA GLU A 146 -15.61 7.38 -14.60
C GLU A 146 -16.21 6.27 -13.74
N ILE A 147 -15.36 5.52 -13.00
CA ILE A 147 -15.81 4.38 -12.20
C ILE A 147 -16.21 4.86 -10.81
N ASP A 148 -17.49 4.65 -10.47
CA ASP A 148 -18.02 4.97 -9.15
C ASP A 148 -17.72 3.85 -8.15
N ILE A 149 -16.95 4.21 -7.13
CA ILE A 149 -16.66 3.30 -6.01
C ILE A 149 -17.58 3.64 -4.85
N PRO A 150 -18.44 2.72 -4.41
CA PRO A 150 -19.16 2.91 -3.17
C PRO A 150 -18.15 3.10 -2.02
N PRO A 151 -18.12 4.26 -1.35
CA PRO A 151 -17.17 4.49 -0.26
C PRO A 151 -17.30 3.42 0.83
N PHE A 152 -16.19 2.87 1.28
CA PHE A 152 -16.18 1.92 2.40
C PHE A 152 -15.10 2.27 3.41
N THR A 153 -15.45 2.14 4.69
CA THR A 153 -14.56 2.47 5.79
C THR A 153 -14.01 1.19 6.41
N LEU A 154 -12.69 1.14 6.55
CA LEU A 154 -11.99 0.07 7.24
C LEU A 154 -11.30 0.61 8.48
N THR A 155 -11.41 -0.13 9.56
CA THR A 155 -10.60 0.10 10.75
C THR A 155 -9.33 -0.74 10.66
N LEU A 156 -8.20 -0.06 10.53
CA LEU A 156 -6.87 -0.67 10.47
C LEU A 156 -6.41 -0.94 11.89
N ASN A 157 -6.24 -2.19 12.24
CA ASN A 157 -5.97 -2.62 13.62
C ASN A 157 -4.75 -3.54 13.78
N GLU A 158 -4.10 -3.91 12.69
CA GLU A 158 -2.91 -4.77 12.72
C GLU A 158 -1.90 -4.35 11.66
N VAL A 159 -0.63 -4.22 12.05
CA VAL A 159 0.51 -4.00 11.16
C VAL A 159 1.38 -5.23 11.17
N GLU A 160 1.71 -5.76 9.98
CA GLU A 160 2.63 -6.88 9.81
C GLU A 160 3.98 -6.40 9.28
N TYR A 161 5.05 -6.89 9.89
CA TYR A 161 6.41 -6.82 9.35
C TYR A 161 6.71 -8.14 8.66
N ARG A 162 6.97 -8.10 7.35
CA ARG A 162 7.11 -9.29 6.51
C ARG A 162 8.37 -9.26 5.66
N GLU A 163 8.94 -10.45 5.42
CA GLU A 163 9.89 -10.64 4.34
C GLU A 163 9.19 -10.51 2.98
N PHE A 164 9.86 -9.90 2.00
CA PHE A 164 9.33 -9.82 0.63
C PHE A 164 9.10 -11.22 0.06
N ARG A 165 7.87 -11.52 -0.31
CA ARG A 165 7.40 -12.85 -0.76
C ARG A 165 7.67 -13.98 0.24
N GLY A 166 7.79 -13.64 1.51
CA GLY A 166 8.17 -14.56 2.56
C GLY A 166 7.20 -14.56 3.75
N ARG A 167 7.74 -15.01 4.87
CA ARG A 167 6.99 -15.13 6.13
C ARG A 167 6.71 -13.79 6.78
N CYS A 168 5.69 -13.76 7.62
CA CYS A 168 5.51 -12.70 8.60
C CYS A 168 6.57 -12.85 9.69
N ILE A 169 7.35 -11.78 9.93
CA ILE A 169 8.40 -11.74 10.96
C ILE A 169 7.78 -11.38 12.30
N TYR A 170 6.94 -10.34 12.29
CA TYR A 170 6.34 -9.78 13.50
C TYR A 170 4.97 -9.16 13.17
N LYS A 171 4.05 -9.21 14.14
CA LYS A 171 2.74 -8.57 14.07
C LYS A 171 2.51 -7.69 15.26
N ASN A 172 2.00 -6.49 15.02
CA ASN A 172 1.57 -5.59 16.06
C ASN A 172 0.08 -5.28 15.92
N LYS A 173 -0.66 -5.39 17.02
CA LYS A 173 -2.07 -4.99 17.09
C LYS A 173 -2.17 -3.60 17.70
N LEU A 174 -2.88 -2.72 17.02
CA LEU A 174 -3.26 -1.41 17.55
C LEU A 174 -4.33 -1.58 18.63
N GLN A 175 -4.26 -0.80 19.70
CA GLN A 175 -5.14 -0.93 20.88
C GLN A 175 -6.16 0.21 20.99
#